data_58bf2a957583a9d79f9231433ac9d9f1
#
_entry.id   58bf2a957583a9d79f9231433ac9d9f1
#
_cell.length_a   1.000
_cell.length_b   1.000
_cell.length_c   1.000
_cell.angle_alpha   90.00
_cell.angle_beta   90.00
_cell.angle_gamma   90.00
#
_symmetry.space_group_name_H-M   'P 1'
#
loop_
_entity.id
_entity.type
_entity.pdbx_description
1 polymer ?
#
loop_
_entity_poly.entity_id
_entity_poly.type
_entity_poly.pdbx_seq_one_letter_code
_entity_poly.pdbx_strand_id
1 'polypeptide(L)'
;ITDSNLEIDEGGSYTVSYGCDTDHRLQSLLIDGEAVDVSQYPLSYTFTDLQEDRTIQAVFEEIPVYTVSTSATNGTIDTSPSGKEHEPLSVTFTPDEHYVVDTLTVDGATVPVTSDTSGYVFNDLTSDHTIDVTFKPIPSYTITVTAQNGTVDTSPVTVYRGDSYTTTATPDTSCFLHSCLVDGKEYTFKKGENNITLTAIQSDHTIELIYSRVDWMLVLLLSILFLIVILLIFLFYLKIRRWHHKKKRKKELAQMRQKDIAFFETLEQMDLKKRKDSYDSSSHLDKH
;
A
#
# COMPACT_ATOMS: atom_id res chain seq x y z
N ILE A 1 7.29 -32.05 55.61
CA ILE A 1 6.45 -32.21 56.82
C ILE A 1 7.13 -31.44 57.91
N THR A 2 6.46 -30.39 58.46
CA THR A 2 7.00 -29.44 59.44
C THR A 2 6.84 -29.93 60.88
N ASP A 3 5.92 -30.88 61.14
CA ASP A 3 5.66 -31.41 62.48
C ASP A 3 5.86 -32.93 62.52
N SER A 4 6.84 -33.41 63.32
CA SER A 4 7.17 -34.82 63.41
C SER A 4 6.39 -35.56 64.50
N ASN A 5 5.81 -34.91 65.46
CA ASN A 5 4.95 -35.48 66.47
C ASN A 5 3.95 -34.41 66.98
N LEU A 6 2.71 -34.59 66.63
CA LEU A 6 1.61 -33.71 67.09
C LEU A 6 0.67 -34.50 67.98
N GLU A 7 0.35 -33.99 69.19
CA GLU A 7 -0.64 -34.58 70.14
C GLU A 7 -2.02 -34.02 69.79
N ILE A 8 -2.98 -34.94 69.57
CA ILE A 8 -4.37 -34.62 69.24
C ILE A 8 -5.28 -35.42 70.15
N ASP A 9 -6.31 -34.77 70.68
CA ASP A 9 -7.29 -35.43 71.58
C ASP A 9 -8.00 -36.58 70.81
N GLU A 10 -8.33 -37.66 71.58
CA GLU A 10 -9.06 -38.82 71.13
C GLU A 10 -10.39 -38.38 70.49
N GLY A 11 -10.69 -38.94 69.26
CA GLY A 11 -11.86 -38.54 68.43
C GLY A 11 -11.66 -37.25 67.65
N GLY A 12 -10.49 -36.59 67.76
CA GLY A 12 -10.16 -35.39 67.06
C GLY A 12 -9.89 -35.63 65.53
N SER A 13 -9.80 -34.56 64.76
CA SER A 13 -9.46 -34.60 63.33
C SER A 13 -8.27 -33.68 63.08
N TYR A 14 -7.38 -34.10 62.18
CA TYR A 14 -6.22 -33.29 61.82
C TYR A 14 -5.89 -33.42 60.34
N THR A 15 -5.62 -32.25 59.69
CA THR A 15 -5.21 -32.19 58.29
C THR A 15 -3.69 -31.97 58.18
N VAL A 16 -3.00 -32.88 57.59
CA VAL A 16 -1.60 -32.75 57.25
C VAL A 16 -1.47 -32.21 55.84
N SER A 17 -0.86 -31.02 55.71
CA SER A 17 -0.46 -30.49 54.40
C SER A 17 0.96 -30.83 54.07
N TYR A 18 1.23 -31.18 52.86
CA TYR A 18 2.57 -31.48 52.33
C TYR A 18 2.76 -30.86 50.98
N GLY A 19 3.98 -30.59 50.60
CA GLY A 19 4.31 -30.00 49.31
C GLY A 19 5.81 -30.18 49.04
N CYS A 20 6.18 -29.94 47.78
CA CYS A 20 7.55 -29.92 47.30
C CYS A 20 7.82 -28.61 46.59
N ASP A 21 9.02 -28.40 46.15
CA ASP A 21 9.39 -27.35 45.20
C ASP A 21 8.85 -27.62 43.79
N THR A 22 9.18 -26.75 42.85
CA THR A 22 8.70 -26.83 41.47
C THR A 22 9.39 -27.93 40.63
N ASP A 23 10.46 -28.55 41.20
CA ASP A 23 11.27 -29.56 40.48
C ASP A 23 10.95 -30.97 40.93
N HIS A 24 10.05 -31.12 41.91
CA HIS A 24 9.60 -32.41 42.46
C HIS A 24 8.09 -32.55 42.35
N ARG A 25 7.62 -33.80 42.33
CA ARG A 25 6.22 -34.19 42.43
C ARG A 25 5.99 -35.25 43.51
N LEU A 26 4.79 -35.34 44.06
CA LEU A 26 4.43 -36.42 44.97
C LEU A 26 4.44 -37.76 44.23
N GLN A 27 5.33 -38.64 44.62
CA GLN A 27 5.48 -39.99 44.07
C GLN A 27 4.54 -40.98 44.80
N SER A 28 4.58 -40.98 46.11
CA SER A 28 3.74 -41.86 46.91
C SER A 28 3.36 -41.23 48.22
N LEU A 29 2.18 -41.62 48.74
CA LEU A 29 1.69 -41.27 50.08
C LEU A 29 1.36 -42.58 50.79
N LEU A 30 1.97 -42.77 51.96
CA LEU A 30 1.70 -43.95 52.82
C LEU A 30 1.01 -43.48 54.07
N ILE A 31 -0.09 -44.13 54.46
CA ILE A 31 -0.81 -43.95 55.70
C ILE A 31 -0.65 -45.27 56.49
N ASP A 32 -0.04 -45.21 57.65
CA ASP A 32 0.31 -46.35 58.47
C ASP A 32 1.07 -47.47 57.70
N GLY A 33 1.90 -47.06 56.77
CA GLY A 33 2.67 -47.91 55.92
C GLY A 33 1.92 -48.49 54.68
N GLU A 34 0.62 -48.20 54.54
CA GLU A 34 -0.16 -48.61 53.39
C GLU A 34 -0.23 -47.48 52.35
N ALA A 35 0.01 -47.80 51.04
CA ALA A 35 -0.03 -46.85 49.96
C ALA A 35 -1.47 -46.41 49.62
N VAL A 36 -1.68 -45.13 49.52
CA VAL A 36 -2.95 -44.51 49.07
C VAL A 36 -2.80 -43.87 47.71
N ASP A 37 -3.90 -43.74 46.99
CA ASP A 37 -3.95 -43.11 45.70
C ASP A 37 -3.65 -41.59 45.80
N VAL A 38 -2.44 -41.18 45.35
CA VAL A 38 -1.99 -39.77 45.45
C VAL A 38 -2.84 -38.80 44.65
N SER A 39 -3.57 -39.28 43.62
CA SER A 39 -4.46 -38.40 42.84
C SER A 39 -5.61 -37.83 43.65
N GLN A 40 -6.00 -38.51 44.72
CA GLN A 40 -7.09 -38.08 45.62
C GLN A 40 -6.57 -37.11 46.70
N TYR A 41 -5.27 -37.09 46.97
CA TYR A 41 -4.67 -36.32 48.06
C TYR A 41 -3.42 -35.54 47.58
N PRO A 42 -3.56 -34.65 46.57
CA PRO A 42 -2.37 -34.05 45.94
C PRO A 42 -1.61 -33.07 46.84
N LEU A 43 -2.28 -32.47 47.83
CA LEU A 43 -1.68 -31.42 48.72
C LEU A 43 -1.88 -31.63 50.16
N SER A 44 -2.84 -32.48 50.60
CA SER A 44 -3.14 -32.73 51.99
C SER A 44 -3.90 -34.03 52.21
N TYR A 45 -3.78 -34.58 53.42
CA TYR A 45 -4.55 -35.71 53.92
C TYR A 45 -5.19 -35.36 55.24
N THR A 46 -6.45 -35.71 55.44
CA THR A 46 -7.20 -35.44 56.68
C THR A 46 -7.48 -36.76 57.40
N PHE A 47 -6.95 -36.89 58.58
CA PHE A 47 -7.35 -37.91 59.56
C PHE A 47 -8.62 -37.44 60.26
N THR A 48 -9.58 -38.32 60.41
CA THR A 48 -10.83 -38.06 61.13
C THR A 48 -11.04 -39.13 62.21
N ASP A 49 -11.62 -38.76 63.37
CA ASP A 49 -11.94 -39.65 64.50
C ASP A 49 -10.72 -40.48 64.92
N LEU A 50 -9.65 -39.77 65.29
CA LEU A 50 -8.39 -40.37 65.76
C LEU A 50 -8.56 -41.14 67.07
N GLN A 51 -8.40 -42.46 67.05
CA GLN A 51 -8.48 -43.34 68.18
C GLN A 51 -7.14 -43.95 68.59
N GLU A 52 -6.12 -43.81 67.75
CA GLU A 52 -4.78 -44.33 67.96
C GLU A 52 -3.75 -43.51 67.19
N ASP A 53 -2.46 -43.69 67.50
CA ASP A 53 -1.37 -43.03 66.80
C ASP A 53 -1.36 -43.45 65.33
N ARG A 54 -1.24 -42.43 64.44
CA ARG A 54 -1.23 -42.62 62.98
C ARG A 54 0.06 -42.06 62.40
N THR A 55 0.49 -42.64 61.30
CA THR A 55 1.66 -42.20 60.55
C THR A 55 1.29 -41.80 59.13
N ILE A 56 1.93 -40.76 58.64
CA ILE A 56 1.87 -40.34 57.26
C ILE A 56 3.27 -40.11 56.72
N GLN A 57 3.55 -40.69 55.55
CA GLN A 57 4.82 -40.49 54.84
C GLN A 57 4.54 -40.09 53.42
N ALA A 58 4.96 -38.89 53.06
CA ALA A 58 4.94 -38.40 51.67
C ALA A 58 6.34 -38.55 51.05
N VAL A 59 6.43 -39.21 49.94
CA VAL A 59 7.67 -39.41 49.17
C VAL A 59 7.55 -38.57 47.87
N PHE A 60 8.55 -37.75 47.63
CA PHE A 60 8.63 -36.91 46.46
C PHE A 60 9.73 -37.45 45.54
N GLU A 61 9.50 -37.32 44.24
CA GLU A 61 10.49 -37.65 43.18
C GLU A 61 10.80 -36.40 42.37
N GLU A 62 11.98 -36.31 41.82
CA GLU A 62 12.39 -35.27 40.87
C GLU A 62 11.60 -35.45 39.57
N ILE A 63 11.09 -34.34 38.99
CA ILE A 63 10.40 -34.32 37.71
C ILE A 63 11.48 -34.47 36.64
N PRO A 64 11.42 -35.50 35.77
CA PRO A 64 12.37 -35.66 34.69
C PRO A 64 12.43 -34.44 33.76
N VAL A 65 13.64 -34.10 33.34
CA VAL A 65 13.88 -33.03 32.36
C VAL A 65 14.38 -33.66 31.07
N TYR A 66 13.69 -33.40 29.98
CA TYR A 66 14.05 -33.90 28.67
C TYR A 66 14.65 -32.80 27.81
N THR A 67 15.54 -33.17 26.90
CA THR A 67 16.28 -32.26 26.02
C THR A 67 15.89 -32.51 24.57
N VAL A 68 15.81 -31.44 23.79
CA VAL A 68 15.64 -31.51 22.35
C VAL A 68 16.95 -31.17 21.67
N SER A 69 17.52 -32.14 20.95
CA SER A 69 18.70 -31.94 20.10
C SER A 69 18.27 -31.26 18.81
N THR A 70 18.89 -30.15 18.48
CA THR A 70 18.49 -29.32 17.37
C THR A 70 19.58 -29.15 16.34
N SER A 71 19.23 -29.14 15.05
CA SER A 71 20.12 -28.78 13.96
C SER A 71 19.41 -27.89 12.93
N ALA A 72 20.16 -26.97 12.31
CA ALA A 72 19.67 -26.09 11.27
C ALA A 72 20.71 -25.93 10.14
N THR A 73 20.23 -25.81 8.90
CA THR A 73 21.05 -25.50 7.72
C THR A 73 20.49 -24.30 6.99
N ASN A 74 21.30 -23.26 6.77
CA ASN A 74 20.93 -21.95 6.18
C ASN A 74 19.92 -21.13 7.03
N GLY A 75 20.11 -21.17 8.36
CA GLY A 75 19.33 -20.48 9.35
C GLY A 75 19.75 -20.86 10.76
N THR A 76 19.02 -20.40 11.75
CA THR A 76 19.26 -20.67 13.17
C THR A 76 18.09 -21.38 13.82
N ILE A 77 18.37 -22.14 14.87
CA ILE A 77 17.38 -22.81 15.72
C ILE A 77 17.82 -22.67 17.18
N ASP A 78 16.87 -22.68 18.13
CA ASP A 78 17.18 -22.71 19.55
C ASP A 78 18.14 -23.88 19.89
N THR A 79 19.18 -23.57 20.64
CA THR A 79 20.22 -24.58 20.96
C THR A 79 19.85 -25.36 22.20
N SER A 80 19.66 -26.68 22.02
CA SER A 80 19.42 -27.62 23.13
C SER A 80 18.35 -27.18 24.13
N PRO A 81 17.16 -26.81 23.66
CA PRO A 81 16.06 -26.45 24.58
C PRO A 81 15.67 -27.68 25.42
N SER A 82 15.29 -27.47 26.67
CA SER A 82 14.87 -28.51 27.60
C SER A 82 13.62 -28.14 28.33
N GLY A 83 12.83 -29.09 28.73
CA GLY A 83 11.61 -28.93 29.49
C GLY A 83 11.34 -30.09 30.43
N LYS A 84 10.46 -29.86 31.43
CA LYS A 84 10.05 -30.90 32.36
C LYS A 84 9.07 -31.87 31.70
N GLU A 85 9.05 -33.07 32.23
CA GLU A 85 8.10 -34.11 31.83
C GLU A 85 6.65 -33.56 31.89
N HIS A 86 5.85 -33.86 30.86
CA HIS A 86 4.44 -33.44 30.71
C HIS A 86 4.23 -31.95 30.59
N GLU A 87 5.27 -31.12 30.40
CA GLU A 87 5.13 -29.71 30.07
C GLU A 87 5.31 -29.48 28.58
N PRO A 88 4.64 -28.45 28.02
CA PRO A 88 4.85 -28.07 26.63
C PRO A 88 6.21 -27.39 26.46
N LEU A 89 6.91 -27.71 25.37
CA LEU A 89 8.19 -27.09 24.99
C LEU A 89 8.10 -26.53 23.58
N SER A 90 8.36 -25.23 23.43
CA SER A 90 8.45 -24.56 22.13
C SER A 90 9.89 -24.46 21.68
N VAL A 91 10.14 -24.83 20.43
CA VAL A 91 11.43 -24.67 19.76
C VAL A 91 11.24 -23.72 18.60
N THR A 92 11.99 -22.63 18.56
CA THR A 92 11.91 -21.62 17.50
C THR A 92 13.10 -21.71 16.56
N PHE A 93 12.88 -21.36 15.29
CA PHE A 93 13.92 -21.30 14.29
C PHE A 93 13.69 -20.12 13.32
N THR A 94 14.78 -19.62 12.76
CA THR A 94 14.77 -18.44 11.88
C THR A 94 15.64 -18.71 10.66
N PRO A 95 15.11 -18.54 9.43
CA PRO A 95 15.91 -18.64 8.22
C PRO A 95 16.93 -17.51 8.13
N ASP A 96 18.04 -17.75 7.43
CA ASP A 96 18.95 -16.70 7.01
C ASP A 96 18.26 -15.75 6.02
N GLU A 97 18.85 -14.58 5.81
CA GLU A 97 18.32 -13.60 4.87
C GLU A 97 18.14 -14.22 3.47
N HIS A 98 16.97 -14.00 2.87
CA HIS A 98 16.58 -14.57 1.57
C HIS A 98 16.42 -16.09 1.54
N TYR A 99 16.16 -16.71 2.69
CA TYR A 99 15.80 -18.13 2.80
C TYR A 99 14.40 -18.30 3.39
N VAL A 100 13.78 -19.43 3.12
CA VAL A 100 12.49 -19.87 3.69
C VAL A 100 12.60 -21.31 4.15
N VAL A 101 11.74 -21.75 5.06
CA VAL A 101 11.69 -23.14 5.51
C VAL A 101 11.48 -24.07 4.31
N ASP A 102 12.30 -25.10 4.22
CA ASP A 102 12.18 -26.16 3.22
C ASP A 102 11.65 -27.45 3.82
N THR A 103 12.37 -28.00 4.82
CA THR A 103 11.95 -29.21 5.52
C THR A 103 12.08 -29.05 7.02
N LEU A 104 11.17 -29.68 7.75
CA LEU A 104 11.23 -29.87 9.19
C LEU A 104 11.06 -31.35 9.48
N THR A 105 12.00 -31.93 10.23
CA THR A 105 11.88 -33.30 10.73
C THR A 105 11.92 -33.31 12.25
N VAL A 106 11.05 -34.09 12.85
CA VAL A 106 11.01 -34.33 14.30
C VAL A 106 11.13 -35.81 14.51
N ASP A 107 12.14 -36.23 15.26
CA ASP A 107 12.48 -37.65 15.50
C ASP A 107 12.61 -38.47 14.20
N GLY A 108 13.16 -37.84 13.16
CA GLY A 108 13.31 -38.41 11.82
C GLY A 108 12.04 -38.47 10.98
N ALA A 109 10.88 -38.01 11.51
CA ALA A 109 9.64 -37.93 10.77
C ALA A 109 9.42 -36.51 10.19
N THR A 110 9.06 -36.44 8.90
CA THR A 110 8.80 -35.14 8.25
C THR A 110 7.49 -34.52 8.76
N VAL A 111 7.58 -33.26 9.15
CA VAL A 111 6.44 -32.42 9.58
C VAL A 111 6.07 -31.47 8.45
N PRO A 112 4.78 -31.34 8.10
CA PRO A 112 4.34 -30.35 7.11
C PRO A 112 4.66 -28.92 7.54
N VAL A 113 5.28 -28.15 6.63
CA VAL A 113 5.66 -26.76 6.86
C VAL A 113 5.15 -25.85 5.76
N THR A 114 5.01 -24.56 6.08
CA THR A 114 4.76 -23.47 5.14
C THR A 114 5.93 -22.49 5.19
N SER A 115 6.00 -21.54 4.26
CA SER A 115 7.04 -20.48 4.28
C SER A 115 7.08 -19.69 5.58
N ASP A 116 5.95 -19.62 6.31
CA ASP A 116 5.77 -18.81 7.50
C ASP A 116 5.94 -19.61 8.80
N THR A 117 6.29 -20.92 8.69
CA THR A 117 6.56 -21.76 9.86
C THR A 117 7.84 -21.26 10.53
N SER A 118 7.77 -20.93 11.83
CA SER A 118 8.89 -20.38 12.61
C SER A 118 9.21 -21.16 13.88
N GLY A 119 8.60 -22.32 14.07
CA GLY A 119 8.84 -23.14 15.23
C GLY A 119 8.02 -24.42 15.26
N TYR A 120 8.29 -25.24 16.29
CA TYR A 120 7.56 -26.46 16.61
C TYR A 120 7.25 -26.51 18.09
N VAL A 121 6.10 -27.05 18.48
CA VAL A 121 5.69 -27.18 19.88
C VAL A 121 5.47 -28.64 20.19
N PHE A 122 6.25 -29.18 21.14
CA PHE A 122 5.94 -30.40 21.84
C PHE A 122 4.86 -30.10 22.89
N ASN A 123 3.68 -30.64 22.74
CA ASN A 123 2.57 -30.37 23.66
C ASN A 123 2.70 -31.16 24.98
N ASP A 124 3.38 -32.29 24.95
CA ASP A 124 3.57 -33.22 26.07
C ASP A 124 4.95 -33.86 25.95
N LEU A 125 5.89 -33.39 26.73
CA LEU A 125 7.29 -33.87 26.68
C LEU A 125 7.43 -35.11 27.54
N THR A 126 7.70 -36.27 26.91
CA THR A 126 7.80 -37.56 27.62
C THR A 126 9.13 -38.28 27.42
N SER A 127 10.02 -37.74 26.56
CA SER A 127 11.35 -38.26 26.26
C SER A 127 12.21 -37.19 25.62
N ASP A 128 13.51 -37.48 25.42
CA ASP A 128 14.37 -36.67 24.56
C ASP A 128 13.90 -36.74 23.11
N HIS A 129 14.05 -35.63 22.39
CA HIS A 129 13.63 -35.49 21.00
C HIS A 129 14.74 -34.92 20.13
N THR A 130 14.53 -34.97 18.79
CA THR A 130 15.40 -34.35 17.81
C THR A 130 14.59 -33.48 16.84
N ILE A 131 15.13 -32.33 16.49
CA ILE A 131 14.58 -31.46 15.44
C ILE A 131 15.68 -31.09 14.47
N ASP A 132 15.42 -31.35 13.18
CA ASP A 132 16.25 -30.88 12.07
C ASP A 132 15.42 -29.98 11.17
N VAL A 133 15.89 -28.76 10.91
CA VAL A 133 15.27 -27.83 9.98
C VAL A 133 16.23 -27.44 8.88
N THR A 134 15.75 -27.46 7.65
CA THR A 134 16.50 -26.94 6.50
C THR A 134 15.77 -25.76 5.86
N PHE A 135 16.53 -24.82 5.34
CA PHE A 135 16.02 -23.67 4.64
C PHE A 135 16.53 -23.65 3.20
N LYS A 136 15.67 -23.26 2.26
CA LYS A 136 16.01 -23.11 0.85
C LYS A 136 16.02 -21.64 0.44
N PRO A 137 16.86 -21.26 -0.53
CA PRO A 137 16.92 -19.89 -1.00
C PRO A 137 15.60 -19.49 -1.68
N ILE A 138 15.16 -18.25 -1.47
CA ILE A 138 14.09 -17.62 -2.23
C ILE A 138 14.64 -17.39 -3.65
N PRO A 139 13.95 -17.83 -4.72
CA PRO A 139 14.37 -17.54 -6.09
C PRO A 139 14.56 -16.05 -6.32
N SER A 140 15.66 -15.67 -6.97
CA SER A 140 15.95 -14.30 -7.36
C SER A 140 15.81 -14.12 -8.86
N TYR A 141 15.48 -12.89 -9.26
CA TYR A 141 15.27 -12.48 -10.65
C TYR A 141 16.04 -11.21 -10.94
N THR A 142 16.33 -10.98 -12.21
CA THR A 142 17.06 -9.81 -12.67
C THR A 142 16.11 -8.81 -13.32
N ILE A 143 16.18 -7.56 -12.88
CA ILE A 143 15.51 -6.44 -13.54
C ILE A 143 16.56 -5.65 -14.29
N THR A 144 16.42 -5.57 -15.61
CA THR A 144 17.29 -4.75 -16.46
C THR A 144 16.54 -3.50 -16.88
N VAL A 145 17.06 -2.33 -16.50
CA VAL A 145 16.49 -1.03 -16.87
C VAL A 145 17.41 -0.34 -17.85
N THR A 146 16.87 0.14 -18.96
CA THR A 146 17.58 0.92 -19.97
C THR A 146 16.85 2.24 -20.22
N ALA A 147 17.59 3.30 -20.49
CA ALA A 147 17.04 4.60 -20.84
C ALA A 147 17.69 5.14 -22.11
N GLN A 148 16.87 5.52 -23.09
CA GLN A 148 17.31 6.25 -24.27
C GLN A 148 17.13 7.77 -24.05
N ASN A 149 18.17 8.57 -24.24
CA ASN A 149 18.22 10.01 -23.93
C ASN A 149 17.92 10.31 -22.44
N GLY A 150 18.46 9.50 -21.55
CA GLY A 150 18.37 9.60 -20.11
C GLY A 150 19.31 8.62 -19.43
N THR A 151 19.40 8.68 -18.11
CA THR A 151 20.24 7.82 -17.28
C THR A 151 19.38 7.07 -16.25
N VAL A 152 19.83 5.88 -15.86
CA VAL A 152 19.30 5.08 -14.76
C VAL A 152 20.38 4.93 -13.69
N ASP A 153 19.99 4.93 -12.41
CA ASP A 153 20.94 4.92 -11.30
C ASP A 153 21.65 3.55 -11.19
N THR A 154 20.89 2.46 -11.27
CA THR A 154 21.41 1.09 -11.16
C THR A 154 20.69 0.15 -12.11
N SER A 155 21.47 -0.62 -12.88
CA SER A 155 20.97 -1.68 -13.75
C SER A 155 22.12 -2.58 -14.20
N PRO A 156 21.98 -3.92 -14.18
CA PRO A 156 20.84 -4.70 -13.68
C PRO A 156 20.75 -4.74 -12.15
N VAL A 157 19.55 -5.02 -11.62
CA VAL A 157 19.27 -5.19 -10.19
C VAL A 157 18.72 -6.58 -9.94
N THR A 158 19.18 -7.23 -8.86
CA THR A 158 18.64 -8.50 -8.40
C THR A 158 17.53 -8.26 -7.38
N VAL A 159 16.40 -8.92 -7.55
CA VAL A 159 15.23 -8.88 -6.67
C VAL A 159 14.77 -10.30 -6.36
N TYR A 160 14.13 -10.51 -5.22
CA TYR A 160 13.67 -11.85 -4.83
C TYR A 160 12.19 -12.05 -5.19
N ARG A 161 11.81 -13.31 -5.31
CA ARG A 161 10.43 -13.70 -5.65
C ARG A 161 9.43 -13.06 -4.69
N GLY A 162 8.44 -12.36 -5.24
CA GLY A 162 7.39 -11.70 -4.48
C GLY A 162 7.71 -10.25 -4.10
N ASP A 163 8.95 -9.82 -4.24
CA ASP A 163 9.35 -8.44 -3.99
C ASP A 163 8.72 -7.45 -4.98
N SER A 164 8.82 -6.20 -4.63
CA SER A 164 8.46 -5.09 -5.50
C SER A 164 9.72 -4.31 -5.85
N TYR A 165 9.81 -3.86 -7.09
CA TYR A 165 10.91 -3.02 -7.56
C TYR A 165 10.35 -1.71 -8.11
N THR A 166 10.91 -0.59 -7.69
CA THR A 166 10.57 0.73 -8.19
C THR A 166 11.81 1.38 -8.78
N THR A 167 11.71 1.84 -10.01
CA THR A 167 12.80 2.56 -10.67
C THR A 167 12.36 3.95 -11.08
N THR A 168 13.33 4.86 -11.04
CA THR A 168 13.26 6.19 -11.62
C THR A 168 14.39 6.34 -12.63
N ALA A 169 14.14 7.09 -13.69
CA ALA A 169 15.20 7.48 -14.60
C ALA A 169 15.20 9.00 -14.79
N THR A 170 16.37 9.55 -14.96
CA THR A 170 16.57 10.98 -15.18
C THR A 170 16.73 11.25 -16.67
N PRO A 171 15.81 12.03 -17.30
CA PRO A 171 15.95 12.40 -18.69
C PRO A 171 17.14 13.35 -18.91
N ASP A 172 17.75 13.28 -20.07
CA ASP A 172 18.71 14.28 -20.51
C ASP A 172 18.06 15.66 -20.67
N THR A 173 18.87 16.72 -20.70
CA THR A 173 18.37 18.09 -20.82
C THR A 173 17.45 18.26 -22.01
N SER A 174 16.29 18.86 -21.81
CA SER A 174 15.24 19.07 -22.82
C SER A 174 14.60 17.80 -23.40
N CYS A 175 14.74 16.68 -22.71
CA CYS A 175 14.03 15.44 -23.04
C CYS A 175 12.84 15.23 -22.09
N PHE A 176 11.79 14.57 -22.57
CA PHE A 176 10.60 14.16 -21.82
C PHE A 176 10.27 12.71 -22.12
N LEU A 177 9.63 12.02 -21.20
CA LEU A 177 9.25 10.62 -21.40
C LEU A 177 8.26 10.51 -22.55
N HIS A 178 8.65 9.75 -23.57
CA HIS A 178 7.84 9.48 -24.75
C HIS A 178 7.08 8.17 -24.60
N SER A 179 7.79 7.10 -24.23
CA SER A 179 7.20 5.79 -23.99
C SER A 179 8.02 5.01 -22.96
N CYS A 180 7.35 4.06 -22.33
CA CYS A 180 7.95 3.09 -21.45
C CYS A 180 7.47 1.71 -21.85
N LEU A 181 8.39 0.75 -21.99
CA LEU A 181 8.08 -0.63 -22.27
C LEU A 181 8.52 -1.49 -21.09
N VAL A 182 7.65 -2.39 -20.67
CA VAL A 182 7.96 -3.46 -19.72
C VAL A 182 7.81 -4.77 -20.46
N ASP A 183 8.90 -5.53 -20.57
CA ASP A 183 8.95 -6.78 -21.34
C ASP A 183 8.45 -6.61 -22.79
N GLY A 184 8.82 -5.50 -23.40
CA GLY A 184 8.41 -5.14 -24.77
C GLY A 184 6.95 -4.69 -24.92
N LYS A 185 6.19 -4.56 -23.82
CA LYS A 185 4.80 -4.07 -23.83
C LYS A 185 4.73 -2.66 -23.28
N GLU A 186 3.90 -1.82 -23.90
CA GLU A 186 3.71 -0.44 -23.46
C GLU A 186 3.14 -0.38 -22.03
N TYR A 187 3.82 0.37 -21.18
CA TYR A 187 3.42 0.64 -19.81
C TYR A 187 2.71 2.00 -19.73
N THR A 188 1.48 2.00 -19.22
CA THR A 188 0.69 3.22 -19.08
C THR A 188 0.80 3.76 -17.64
N PHE A 189 1.37 4.95 -17.50
CA PHE A 189 1.45 5.63 -16.21
C PHE A 189 0.07 6.09 -15.74
N LYS A 190 -0.21 5.94 -14.46
CA LYS A 190 -1.36 6.61 -13.85
C LYS A 190 -1.09 8.11 -13.74
N LYS A 191 -2.15 8.90 -13.76
CA LYS A 191 -2.04 10.36 -13.70
C LYS A 191 -1.27 10.80 -12.44
N GLY A 192 -0.11 11.41 -12.65
CA GLY A 192 0.76 11.93 -11.59
C GLY A 192 1.85 10.95 -11.12
N GLU A 193 1.95 9.74 -11.68
CA GLU A 193 3.05 8.81 -11.44
C GLU A 193 4.23 9.12 -12.37
N ASN A 194 5.43 9.22 -11.78
CA ASN A 194 6.70 9.39 -12.49
C ASN A 194 7.61 8.15 -12.34
N ASN A 195 7.18 7.17 -11.54
CA ASN A 195 7.96 5.99 -11.19
C ASN A 195 7.28 4.75 -11.77
N ILE A 196 8.09 3.78 -12.16
CA ILE A 196 7.62 2.45 -12.57
C ILE A 196 7.79 1.53 -11.37
N THR A 197 6.69 0.90 -10.96
CA THR A 197 6.70 -0.09 -9.88
C THR A 197 6.22 -1.42 -10.42
N LEU A 198 7.09 -2.43 -10.36
CA LEU A 198 6.74 -3.83 -10.54
C LEU A 198 6.45 -4.45 -9.18
N THR A 199 5.38 -5.20 -9.04
CA THR A 199 4.97 -5.85 -7.79
C THR A 199 4.85 -7.35 -7.96
N ALA A 200 5.11 -8.10 -6.88
CA ALA A 200 5.02 -9.57 -6.87
C ALA A 200 5.83 -10.23 -7.99
N ILE A 201 7.10 -9.85 -8.11
CA ILE A 201 8.02 -10.30 -9.16
C ILE A 201 8.19 -11.82 -9.10
N GLN A 202 8.05 -12.50 -10.26
CA GLN A 202 8.13 -13.96 -10.39
C GLN A 202 9.00 -14.41 -11.58
N SER A 203 9.62 -13.48 -12.30
CA SER A 203 10.51 -13.72 -13.45
C SER A 203 11.45 -12.55 -13.64
N ASP A 204 12.44 -12.71 -14.52
CA ASP A 204 13.24 -11.61 -15.02
C ASP A 204 12.37 -10.62 -15.77
N HIS A 205 12.70 -9.32 -15.68
CA HIS A 205 11.97 -8.25 -16.38
C HIS A 205 12.94 -7.28 -17.05
N THR A 206 12.48 -6.69 -18.14
CA THR A 206 13.16 -5.60 -18.84
C THR A 206 12.29 -4.34 -18.80
N ILE A 207 12.87 -3.19 -18.48
CA ILE A 207 12.22 -1.89 -18.52
C ILE A 207 13.01 -0.99 -19.48
N GLU A 208 12.34 -0.53 -20.52
CA GLU A 208 12.92 0.37 -21.51
C GLU A 208 12.22 1.74 -21.42
N LEU A 209 12.97 2.77 -21.08
CA LEU A 209 12.50 4.14 -20.99
C LEU A 209 13.00 4.93 -22.21
N ILE A 210 12.08 5.45 -23.00
CA ILE A 210 12.40 6.18 -24.21
C ILE A 210 12.01 7.64 -24.00
N TYR A 211 13.02 8.50 -23.89
CA TYR A 211 12.84 9.95 -23.81
C TYR A 211 13.03 10.60 -25.18
N SER A 212 12.14 11.51 -25.54
CA SER A 212 12.23 12.30 -26.77
C SER A 212 12.63 13.73 -26.45
N ARG A 213 13.45 14.29 -27.33
CA ARG A 213 13.86 15.69 -27.23
C ARG A 213 12.74 16.60 -27.72
N VAL A 214 12.49 17.70 -27.03
CA VAL A 214 11.60 18.75 -27.51
C VAL A 214 12.24 19.41 -28.72
N ASP A 215 11.61 19.32 -29.89
CA ASP A 215 12.03 20.06 -31.09
C ASP A 215 11.60 21.53 -30.97
N TRP A 216 12.47 22.34 -30.37
CA TRP A 216 12.25 23.78 -30.21
C TRP A 216 12.06 24.51 -31.53
N MET A 217 12.64 24.01 -32.62
CA MET A 217 12.44 24.59 -33.95
C MET A 217 10.99 24.42 -34.42
N LEU A 218 10.40 23.25 -34.21
CA LEU A 218 8.99 23.00 -34.51
C LEU A 218 8.07 23.85 -33.64
N VAL A 219 8.36 23.96 -32.34
CA VAL A 219 7.60 24.81 -31.41
C VAL A 219 7.63 26.27 -31.84
N LEU A 220 8.83 26.76 -32.20
CA LEU A 220 9.00 28.13 -32.71
C LEU A 220 8.23 28.35 -34.01
N LEU A 221 8.30 27.43 -34.95
CA LEU A 221 7.58 27.50 -36.23
C LEU A 221 6.06 27.58 -36.00
N LEU A 222 5.52 26.71 -35.14
CA LEU A 222 4.09 26.70 -34.80
C LEU A 222 3.66 27.99 -34.10
N SER A 223 4.50 28.54 -33.23
CA SER A 223 4.22 29.80 -32.54
C SER A 223 4.17 31.00 -33.51
N ILE A 224 5.12 31.05 -34.48
CA ILE A 224 5.13 32.06 -35.56
C ILE A 224 3.87 31.92 -36.42
N LEU A 225 3.51 30.69 -36.84
CA LEU A 225 2.31 30.43 -37.62
C LEU A 225 1.04 30.92 -36.89
N PHE A 226 0.96 30.65 -35.60
CA PHE A 226 -0.16 31.09 -34.76
C PHE A 226 -0.26 32.63 -34.71
N LEU A 227 0.87 33.33 -34.56
CA LEU A 227 0.91 34.79 -34.61
C LEU A 227 0.49 35.36 -35.97
N ILE A 228 0.90 34.70 -37.06
CA ILE A 228 0.46 35.09 -38.42
C ILE A 228 -1.07 34.95 -38.57
N VAL A 229 -1.64 33.85 -38.07
CA VAL A 229 -3.11 33.65 -38.11
C VAL A 229 -3.84 34.74 -37.32
N ILE A 230 -3.36 35.08 -36.13
CA ILE A 230 -3.93 36.17 -35.32
C ILE A 230 -3.85 37.50 -36.10
N LEU A 231 -2.70 37.77 -36.71
CA LEU A 231 -2.53 39.01 -37.52
C LEU A 231 -3.51 39.06 -38.73
N LEU A 232 -3.70 37.93 -39.40
CA LEU A 232 -4.66 37.85 -40.53
C LEU A 232 -6.10 38.09 -40.04
N ILE A 233 -6.50 37.49 -38.95
CA ILE A 233 -7.81 37.70 -38.32
C ILE A 233 -7.99 39.20 -37.94
N PHE A 234 -6.96 39.83 -37.39
CA PHE A 234 -6.99 41.24 -37.03
C PHE A 234 -7.11 42.15 -38.26
N LEU A 235 -6.34 41.87 -39.34
CA LEU A 235 -6.42 42.59 -40.59
C LEU A 235 -7.82 42.44 -41.23
N PHE A 236 -8.37 41.24 -41.19
CA PHE A 236 -9.73 40.97 -41.66
C PHE A 236 -10.77 41.73 -40.85
N TYR A 237 -10.64 41.79 -39.53
CA TYR A 237 -11.48 42.60 -38.69
C TYR A 237 -11.39 44.10 -39.02
N LEU A 238 -10.19 44.64 -39.26
CA LEU A 238 -9.99 46.01 -39.67
C LEU A 238 -10.66 46.29 -41.04
N LYS A 239 -10.60 45.33 -42.00
CA LYS A 239 -11.24 45.41 -43.32
C LYS A 239 -12.77 45.46 -43.16
N ILE A 240 -13.35 44.60 -42.34
CA ILE A 240 -14.80 44.63 -42.02
C ILE A 240 -15.19 45.94 -41.35
N ARG A 241 -14.43 46.39 -40.35
CA ARG A 241 -14.69 47.68 -39.67
C ARG A 241 -14.68 48.86 -40.65
N ARG A 242 -13.69 48.92 -41.59
CA ARG A 242 -13.62 49.96 -42.63
C ARG A 242 -14.81 49.87 -43.58
N TRP A 243 -15.23 48.66 -43.95
CA TRP A 243 -16.41 48.47 -44.79
C TRP A 243 -17.69 48.93 -44.12
N HIS A 244 -17.89 48.63 -42.82
CA HIS A 244 -19.02 49.13 -42.06
C HIS A 244 -19.04 50.66 -41.96
N HIS A 245 -17.90 51.29 -41.71
CA HIS A 245 -17.79 52.75 -41.69
C HIS A 245 -18.12 53.37 -43.07
N LYS A 246 -17.62 52.77 -44.13
CA LYS A 246 -17.97 53.25 -45.50
C LYS A 246 -19.47 53.10 -45.77
N LYS A 247 -20.08 52.00 -45.40
CA LYS A 247 -21.51 51.75 -45.55
C LYS A 247 -22.36 52.74 -44.73
N LYS A 248 -21.95 53.06 -43.51
CA LYS A 248 -22.61 54.06 -42.67
C LYS A 248 -22.55 55.46 -43.28
N ARG A 249 -21.35 55.91 -43.74
CA ARG A 249 -21.18 57.18 -44.45
C ARG A 249 -22.03 57.29 -45.72
N LYS A 250 -22.10 56.22 -46.52
CA LYS A 250 -22.97 56.23 -47.71
C LYS A 250 -24.44 56.39 -47.35
N LYS A 251 -24.92 55.77 -46.29
CA LYS A 251 -26.29 55.94 -45.78
C LYS A 251 -26.57 57.38 -45.31
N GLU A 252 -25.62 57.93 -44.53
CA GLU A 252 -25.73 59.34 -44.05
C GLU A 252 -25.76 60.33 -45.20
N LEU A 253 -24.88 60.13 -46.24
CA LEU A 253 -24.89 60.97 -47.43
C LEU A 253 -26.20 60.85 -48.24
N ALA A 254 -26.75 59.65 -48.38
CA ALA A 254 -28.02 59.42 -49.04
C ALA A 254 -29.18 60.09 -48.25
N GLN A 255 -29.15 60.02 -46.93
CA GLN A 255 -30.16 60.71 -46.11
C GLN A 255 -30.06 62.27 -46.23
N MET A 256 -28.83 62.85 -46.26
CA MET A 256 -28.66 64.29 -46.52
C MET A 256 -29.14 64.66 -47.88
N ARG A 257 -28.82 63.93 -48.95
CA ARG A 257 -29.36 64.20 -50.27
C ARG A 257 -30.88 64.17 -50.33
N GLN A 258 -31.52 63.21 -49.66
CA GLN A 258 -32.98 63.16 -49.55
C GLN A 258 -33.58 64.42 -48.83
N LYS A 259 -32.89 64.83 -47.76
CA LYS A 259 -33.31 66.05 -47.06
C LYS A 259 -33.18 67.33 -47.93
N ASP A 260 -32.04 67.41 -48.68
CA ASP A 260 -31.81 68.51 -49.61
C ASP A 260 -32.87 68.52 -50.74
N ILE A 261 -33.19 67.35 -51.33
CA ILE A 261 -34.28 67.28 -52.34
C ILE A 261 -35.61 67.66 -51.76
N ALA A 262 -35.99 67.16 -50.57
CA ALA A 262 -37.24 67.53 -49.93
C ALA A 262 -37.33 69.08 -49.59
N PHE A 263 -36.18 69.65 -49.20
CA PHE A 263 -36.09 71.09 -48.97
C PHE A 263 -36.29 71.87 -50.26
N PHE A 264 -35.67 71.49 -51.39
CA PHE A 264 -35.89 72.12 -52.67
C PHE A 264 -37.32 71.95 -53.16
N GLU A 265 -37.94 70.80 -53.01
CA GLU A 265 -39.37 70.58 -53.33
C GLU A 265 -40.29 71.48 -52.49
N THR A 266 -39.98 71.67 -51.21
CA THR A 266 -40.75 72.60 -50.36
C THR A 266 -40.61 74.09 -50.75
N LEU A 267 -39.37 74.48 -51.18
CA LEU A 267 -39.15 75.85 -51.71
C LEU A 267 -39.92 76.04 -53.01
N GLU A 268 -39.90 75.05 -53.94
CA GLU A 268 -40.67 75.16 -55.20
C GLU A 268 -42.16 75.19 -54.94
N GLN A 269 -42.70 74.47 -54.01
CA GLN A 269 -44.12 74.57 -53.60
C GLN A 269 -44.44 75.91 -52.99
N MET A 270 -43.55 76.50 -52.19
CA MET A 270 -43.74 77.87 -51.64
C MET A 270 -43.71 78.91 -52.72
N ASP A 271 -42.84 78.78 -53.71
CA ASP A 271 -42.76 79.76 -54.82
C ASP A 271 -43.96 79.63 -55.77
N LEU A 272 -44.43 78.39 -56.00
CA LEU A 272 -45.70 78.16 -56.73
C LEU A 272 -46.88 78.73 -55.97
N LYS A 273 -46.97 78.66 -54.65
CA LYS A 273 -47.99 79.20 -53.83
C LYS A 273 -47.94 80.72 -53.87
N LYS A 274 -46.77 81.36 -53.75
CA LYS A 274 -46.58 82.82 -53.92
C LYS A 274 -47.06 83.35 -55.26
N ARG A 275 -46.74 82.62 -56.39
CA ARG A 275 -47.19 82.94 -57.71
C ARG A 275 -48.70 82.82 -57.84
N LYS A 276 -49.34 81.86 -57.22
CA LYS A 276 -50.76 81.68 -57.20
C LYS A 276 -51.46 82.81 -56.37
N ASP A 277 -50.95 83.13 -55.18
CA ASP A 277 -51.43 84.17 -54.34
C ASP A 277 -51.27 85.55 -55.01
N SER A 278 -50.22 85.79 -55.80
CA SER A 278 -49.99 86.99 -56.63
C SER A 278 -50.96 87.05 -57.84
N TYR A 279 -51.30 85.94 -58.42
CA TYR A 279 -52.27 85.86 -59.52
C TYR A 279 -53.72 86.16 -59.03
N ASP A 280 -54.10 85.58 -57.88
CA ASP A 280 -55.42 85.82 -57.26
C ASP A 280 -55.59 87.26 -56.78
N SER A 281 -54.50 87.88 -56.32
CA SER A 281 -54.55 89.31 -55.89
C SER A 281 -54.65 90.32 -57.10
N SER A 282 -54.11 89.96 -58.28
CA SER A 282 -54.22 90.74 -59.50
C SER A 282 -55.60 90.58 -60.17
N SER A 283 -56.28 89.48 -59.99
CA SER A 283 -57.62 89.21 -60.56
C SER A 283 -58.74 89.91 -59.78
N HIS A 284 -58.45 90.45 -58.59
CA HIS A 284 -59.41 91.25 -57.77
C HIS A 284 -59.35 92.77 -58.05
N LEU A 285 -58.39 93.24 -58.89
CA LEU A 285 -58.28 94.71 -59.22
C LEU A 285 -58.95 95.11 -60.53
N ASP A 286 -59.53 94.19 -61.29
CA ASP A 286 -60.22 94.50 -62.57
C ASP A 286 -61.78 94.39 -62.49
N LYS A 287 -62.36 94.65 -61.32
CA LYS A 287 -63.80 94.85 -61.20
C LYS A 287 -64.13 96.07 -60.30
N HIS A 288 -63.91 97.28 -60.89
CA HIS A 288 -64.67 98.46 -60.57
C HIS A 288 -64.60 99.45 -61.71
#